data_dee8ae6eaa4abc20422c04831d240ea2
#
_entry.id   dee8ae6eaa4abc20422c04831d240ea2
#
_cell.length_a   1.000
_cell.length_b   1.000
_cell.length_c   1.000
_cell.angle_alpha   90.00
_cell.angle_beta   90.00
_cell.angle_gamma   90.00
#
_symmetry.space_group_name_H-M   'P 1'
#
loop_
_entity.id
_entity.type
_entity.pdbx_description
1 polymer ?
#
loop_
_entity_poly.entity_id
_entity_poly.type
_entity_poly.pdbx_seq_one_letter_code
_entity_poly.pdbx_strand_id
1 'polypeptide(L)'
;VVLLAACSGAHARGREEYQGVVELSSRSLGFELGGRLAEVGVAEGDDVVAGAPLASLDSELATLAVAARQAELDAARARTSLLEAGARGEEIRGARAEWRASLAATRQLEADVARQQTLQASGASNTAQGERLSAQLEAAQQRSAALNERVRALRSGARPQEIEAAEAGTRAAEQGLAAARRQLELHRLEAPLSGTILDVNADPGEVVGPGVPVITMADLSRPYVEVFVPQARLTNVQLGASVSVRVDGLATPLVGQVEHIGRRLEFTPRFLFSERERPNLVMRVRVRIDDEQHLLHAGVPAFATLSPSATPSPASEQP
;
A
#
# COMPACT_ATOMS: atom_id res chain seq x y z
N VAL A 1 -40.55 34.12 75.84
CA VAL A 1 -40.26 34.40 74.42
C VAL A 1 -39.02 33.61 74.06
N VAL A 2 -39.22 32.44 73.40
CA VAL A 2 -38.11 31.60 72.93
C VAL A 2 -38.01 31.79 71.40
N LEU A 3 -36.93 32.41 70.96
CA LEU A 3 -36.62 32.53 69.53
C LEU A 3 -36.07 31.19 69.03
N LEU A 4 -36.84 30.50 68.18
CA LEU A 4 -36.30 29.38 67.34
C LEU A 4 -35.56 29.99 66.18
N ALA A 5 -34.21 29.81 66.17
CA ALA A 5 -33.37 30.05 65.01
C ALA A 5 -33.49 28.86 64.06
N ALA A 6 -34.16 29.02 62.92
CA ALA A 6 -34.16 28.04 61.85
C ALA A 6 -32.83 28.08 61.08
N CYS A 7 -31.99 27.15 61.36
CA CYS A 7 -30.85 26.89 60.49
C CYS A 7 -31.30 26.25 59.14
N SER A 8 -31.47 27.08 58.11
CA SER A 8 -31.62 26.62 56.78
C SER A 8 -30.25 26.07 56.29
N GLY A 9 -30.06 24.75 56.38
CA GLY A 9 -28.97 24.07 55.81
C GLY A 9 -28.96 24.27 54.25
N ALA A 10 -28.09 25.14 53.80
CA ALA A 10 -27.78 25.21 52.38
C ALA A 10 -27.22 23.85 51.97
N HIS A 11 -28.03 23.04 51.32
CA HIS A 11 -27.55 21.86 50.61
C HIS A 11 -26.57 22.38 49.57
N ALA A 12 -25.30 22.27 49.85
CA ALA A 12 -24.26 22.36 48.81
C ALA A 12 -24.68 21.39 47.73
N ARG A 13 -25.04 21.91 46.54
CA ARG A 13 -25.25 21.10 45.33
C ARG A 13 -23.93 20.41 45.07
N GLY A 14 -23.81 19.17 45.59
CA GLY A 14 -22.66 18.34 45.31
C GLY A 14 -22.50 18.28 43.78
N ARG A 15 -21.30 18.53 43.29
CA ARG A 15 -20.96 18.31 41.90
C ARG A 15 -21.27 16.84 41.64
N GLU A 16 -22.15 16.58 40.67
CA GLU A 16 -22.50 15.19 40.30
C GLU A 16 -21.30 14.56 39.63
N GLU A 17 -20.73 13.53 40.24
CA GLU A 17 -19.71 12.72 39.70
C GLU A 17 -20.33 11.53 38.99
N TYR A 18 -19.93 11.27 37.74
CA TYR A 18 -20.34 10.10 36.95
C TYR A 18 -19.17 9.14 36.88
N GLN A 19 -19.42 7.92 37.29
CA GLN A 19 -18.43 6.86 37.25
C GLN A 19 -18.26 6.33 35.82
N GLY A 20 -17.04 6.05 35.44
CA GLY A 20 -16.66 5.47 34.18
C GLY A 20 -15.35 4.70 34.26
N VAL A 21 -14.85 4.33 33.13
CA VAL A 21 -13.59 3.59 32.98
C VAL A 21 -12.73 4.27 31.92
N VAL A 22 -11.44 4.35 32.18
CA VAL A 22 -10.46 4.79 31.21
C VAL A 22 -10.35 3.73 30.12
N GLU A 23 -10.45 4.16 28.88
CA GLU A 23 -10.29 3.31 27.70
C GLU A 23 -9.24 3.92 26.76
N LEU A 24 -8.55 3.06 26.04
CA LEU A 24 -7.60 3.44 25.01
C LEU A 24 -8.15 2.99 23.65
N SER A 25 -7.84 3.75 22.61
CA SER A 25 -8.16 3.34 21.25
C SER A 25 -7.28 2.18 20.82
N SER A 26 -7.72 0.94 21.04
CA SER A 26 -6.99 -0.25 20.70
C SER A 26 -7.28 -0.72 19.27
N ARG A 27 -6.29 -1.37 18.66
CA ARG A 27 -6.37 -2.02 17.36
C ARG A 27 -5.80 -3.43 17.45
N SER A 28 -6.59 -4.39 17.04
CA SER A 28 -6.13 -5.76 16.87
C SER A 28 -5.54 -5.91 15.47
N LEU A 29 -4.30 -6.31 15.40
CA LEU A 29 -3.51 -6.47 14.18
C LEU A 29 -3.33 -7.94 13.88
N GLY A 30 -3.51 -8.32 12.62
CA GLY A 30 -3.33 -9.67 12.12
C GLY A 30 -2.85 -9.64 10.68
N PHE A 31 -2.36 -10.77 10.20
CA PHE A 31 -1.90 -10.90 8.82
C PHE A 31 -3.09 -11.01 7.86
N GLU A 32 -2.93 -10.46 6.66
CA GLU A 32 -3.92 -10.59 5.58
C GLU A 32 -3.91 -11.99 4.95
N LEU A 33 -2.85 -12.76 5.18
CA LEU A 33 -2.71 -14.15 4.70
C LEU A 33 -2.38 -15.08 5.86
N GLY A 34 -2.65 -16.37 5.68
CA GLY A 34 -2.31 -17.40 6.67
C GLY A 34 -0.91 -17.95 6.45
N GLY A 35 -0.25 -18.31 7.56
CA GLY A 35 1.09 -18.90 7.52
C GLY A 35 1.59 -19.27 8.90
N ARG A 36 2.78 -19.87 8.96
CA ARG A 36 3.49 -20.11 10.21
C ARG A 36 4.17 -18.83 10.66
N LEU A 37 3.95 -18.45 11.92
CA LEU A 37 4.62 -17.31 12.55
C LEU A 37 6.10 -17.64 12.73
N ALA A 38 6.97 -16.89 12.06
CA ALA A 38 8.42 -17.08 12.13
C ALA A 38 9.01 -16.34 13.35
N GLU A 39 8.57 -15.11 13.56
CA GLU A 39 9.11 -14.25 14.61
C GLU A 39 8.06 -13.25 15.09
N VAL A 40 8.11 -12.94 16.38
CA VAL A 40 7.45 -11.80 17.01
C VAL A 40 8.54 -10.92 17.62
N GLY A 41 8.69 -9.71 17.09
CA GLY A 41 9.78 -8.79 17.42
C GLY A 41 9.47 -7.81 18.56
N VAL A 42 8.30 -7.95 19.21
CA VAL A 42 7.83 -7.04 20.26
C VAL A 42 7.24 -7.83 21.44
N ALA A 43 7.24 -7.22 22.62
CA ALA A 43 6.64 -7.73 23.83
C ALA A 43 5.50 -6.82 24.31
N GLU A 44 4.67 -7.34 25.20
CA GLU A 44 3.66 -6.55 25.90
C GLU A 44 4.29 -5.42 26.68
N GLY A 45 3.76 -4.21 26.54
CA GLY A 45 4.29 -3.00 27.14
C GLY A 45 5.34 -2.25 26.31
N ASP A 46 5.75 -2.77 25.14
CA ASP A 46 6.69 -2.09 24.27
C ASP A 46 6.03 -0.91 23.54
N ASP A 47 6.74 0.20 23.47
CA ASP A 47 6.36 1.35 22.67
C ASP A 47 6.92 1.22 21.25
N VAL A 48 6.04 1.36 20.26
CA VAL A 48 6.38 1.22 18.86
C VAL A 48 5.99 2.47 18.06
N VAL A 49 6.77 2.76 17.02
CA VAL A 49 6.47 3.84 16.09
C VAL A 49 5.76 3.29 14.83
N ALA A 50 5.00 4.14 14.16
CA ALA A 50 4.35 3.76 12.90
C ALA A 50 5.37 3.21 11.89
N GLY A 51 5.05 2.08 11.25
CA GLY A 51 5.92 1.35 10.32
C GLY A 51 6.95 0.43 10.97
N ALA A 52 7.01 0.34 12.32
CA ALA A 52 7.89 -0.61 13.00
C ALA A 52 7.45 -2.05 12.71
N PRO A 53 8.39 -2.99 12.43
CA PRO A 53 8.07 -4.39 12.26
C PRO A 53 7.66 -5.00 13.61
N LEU A 54 6.51 -5.66 13.64
CA LEU A 54 5.96 -6.29 14.85
C LEU A 54 6.14 -7.80 14.84
N ALA A 55 5.81 -8.44 13.72
CA ALA A 55 5.90 -9.87 13.56
C ALA A 55 6.10 -10.25 12.08
N SER A 56 6.54 -11.47 11.82
CA SER A 56 6.70 -11.99 10.47
C SER A 56 6.24 -13.44 10.35
N LEU A 57 5.64 -13.78 9.21
CA LEU A 57 5.39 -15.15 8.81
C LEU A 57 6.61 -15.73 8.10
N ASP A 58 6.69 -17.06 8.04
CA ASP A 58 7.64 -17.76 7.17
C ASP A 58 7.42 -17.32 5.71
N SER A 59 8.43 -16.72 5.14
CA SER A 59 8.39 -16.09 3.81
C SER A 59 9.34 -16.75 2.80
N GLU A 60 9.89 -17.94 3.11
CA GLU A 60 10.85 -18.59 2.23
C GLU A 60 10.27 -18.82 0.82
N LEU A 61 9.08 -19.39 0.71
CA LEU A 61 8.42 -19.62 -0.58
C LEU A 61 8.08 -18.32 -1.30
N ALA A 62 7.67 -17.28 -0.59
CA ALA A 62 7.38 -15.97 -1.19
C ALA A 62 8.66 -15.30 -1.71
N THR A 63 9.77 -15.44 -0.99
CA THR A 63 11.09 -14.94 -1.41
C THR A 63 11.57 -15.65 -2.68
N LEU A 64 11.42 -16.97 -2.74
CA LEU A 64 11.73 -17.75 -3.94
C LEU A 64 10.84 -17.36 -5.13
N ALA A 65 9.55 -17.08 -4.89
CA ALA A 65 8.65 -16.60 -5.92
C ALA A 65 9.08 -15.23 -6.48
N VAL A 66 9.52 -14.30 -5.63
CA VAL A 66 10.08 -13.01 -6.07
C VAL A 66 11.33 -13.22 -6.93
N ALA A 67 12.24 -14.11 -6.51
CA ALA A 67 13.46 -14.44 -7.30
C ALA A 67 13.11 -15.03 -8.67
N ALA A 68 12.13 -15.93 -8.75
CA ALA A 68 11.67 -16.52 -10.01
C ALA A 68 11.08 -15.45 -10.95
N ARG A 69 10.22 -14.56 -10.45
CA ARG A 69 9.65 -13.46 -11.23
C ARG A 69 10.69 -12.42 -11.67
N GLN A 70 11.72 -12.19 -10.86
CA GLN A 70 12.84 -11.35 -11.26
C GLN A 70 13.59 -11.96 -12.44
N ALA A 71 13.87 -13.27 -12.43
CA ALA A 71 14.52 -13.96 -13.54
C ALA A 71 13.65 -13.93 -14.82
N GLU A 72 12.34 -14.06 -14.71
CA GLU A 72 11.42 -13.93 -15.85
C GLU A 72 11.48 -12.52 -16.47
N LEU A 73 11.52 -11.46 -15.62
CA LEU A 73 11.67 -10.09 -16.08
C LEU A 73 13.01 -9.88 -16.80
N ASP A 74 14.09 -10.39 -16.24
CA ASP A 74 15.42 -10.25 -16.84
C ASP A 74 15.50 -10.97 -18.21
N ALA A 75 14.86 -12.13 -18.32
CA ALA A 75 14.74 -12.84 -19.60
C ALA A 75 13.90 -12.07 -20.63
N ALA A 76 12.79 -11.45 -20.21
CA ALA A 76 11.95 -10.62 -21.07
C ALA A 76 12.71 -9.40 -21.58
N ARG A 77 13.43 -8.71 -20.69
CA ARG A 77 14.28 -7.55 -21.04
C ARG A 77 15.40 -7.94 -22.02
N ALA A 78 16.06 -9.07 -21.78
CA ALA A 78 17.09 -9.56 -22.68
C ALA A 78 16.53 -9.87 -24.09
N ARG A 79 15.30 -10.42 -24.17
CA ARG A 79 14.62 -10.66 -25.45
C ARG A 79 14.31 -9.36 -26.18
N THR A 80 13.78 -8.35 -25.50
CA THR A 80 13.52 -7.02 -26.09
C THR A 80 14.82 -6.41 -26.61
N SER A 81 15.86 -6.38 -25.81
CA SER A 81 17.18 -5.85 -26.18
C SER A 81 17.79 -6.60 -27.39
N LEU A 82 17.58 -7.91 -27.48
CA LEU A 82 18.05 -8.68 -28.64
C LEU A 82 17.33 -8.26 -29.93
N LEU A 83 16.01 -8.03 -29.88
CA LEU A 83 15.23 -7.55 -31.03
C LEU A 83 15.63 -6.14 -31.45
N GLU A 84 15.85 -5.25 -30.49
CA GLU A 84 16.30 -3.87 -30.72
C GLU A 84 17.71 -3.81 -31.31
N ALA A 85 18.62 -4.67 -30.84
CA ALA A 85 19.99 -4.75 -31.36
C ALA A 85 20.02 -5.21 -32.82
N GLY A 86 19.03 -6.00 -33.25
CA GLY A 86 18.90 -6.50 -34.62
C GLY A 86 20.03 -7.46 -35.03
N ALA A 87 20.33 -7.51 -36.35
CA ALA A 87 21.34 -8.39 -36.88
C ALA A 87 22.75 -7.92 -36.50
N ARG A 88 23.63 -8.89 -36.26
CA ARG A 88 25.02 -8.61 -35.89
C ARG A 88 25.75 -7.86 -37.01
N GLY A 89 26.63 -6.95 -36.65
CA GLY A 89 27.40 -6.16 -37.60
C GLY A 89 28.21 -7.03 -38.59
N GLU A 90 28.64 -8.25 -38.17
CA GLU A 90 29.34 -9.21 -39.03
C GLU A 90 28.43 -9.79 -40.11
N GLU A 91 27.18 -10.13 -39.76
CA GLU A 91 26.18 -10.65 -40.71
C GLU A 91 25.84 -9.62 -41.77
N ILE A 92 25.66 -8.35 -41.36
CA ILE A 92 25.45 -7.25 -42.31
C ILE A 92 26.68 -7.02 -43.21
N ARG A 93 27.90 -7.12 -42.66
CA ARG A 93 29.13 -6.97 -43.45
C ARG A 93 29.28 -8.12 -44.42
N GLY A 94 28.99 -9.36 -44.02
CA GLY A 94 29.03 -10.55 -44.89
C GLY A 94 28.03 -10.44 -46.06
N ALA A 95 26.76 -10.15 -45.76
CA ALA A 95 25.73 -9.97 -46.78
C ALA A 95 26.08 -8.84 -47.76
N ARG A 96 26.67 -7.75 -47.25
CA ARG A 96 27.11 -6.63 -48.10
C ARG A 96 28.28 -7.02 -49.00
N ALA A 97 29.20 -7.87 -48.54
CA ALA A 97 30.30 -8.38 -49.36
C ALA A 97 29.77 -9.29 -50.50
N GLU A 98 28.84 -10.20 -50.21
CA GLU A 98 28.17 -11.04 -51.22
C GLU A 98 27.44 -10.17 -52.27
N TRP A 99 26.69 -9.13 -51.83
CA TRP A 99 26.05 -8.22 -52.77
C TRP A 99 27.05 -7.47 -53.65
N ARG A 100 28.16 -6.97 -53.09
CA ARG A 100 29.21 -6.29 -53.86
C ARG A 100 29.86 -7.21 -54.90
N ALA A 101 30.09 -8.48 -54.53
CA ALA A 101 30.62 -9.46 -55.46
C ALA A 101 29.65 -9.74 -56.62
N SER A 102 28.32 -9.84 -56.34
CA SER A 102 27.32 -10.00 -57.39
C SER A 102 27.22 -8.75 -58.32
N LEU A 103 27.35 -7.54 -57.76
CA LEU A 103 27.41 -6.31 -58.57
C LEU A 103 28.61 -6.32 -59.52
N ALA A 104 29.79 -6.77 -59.08
CA ALA A 104 30.96 -6.89 -59.91
C ALA A 104 30.76 -7.89 -61.08
N ALA A 105 30.13 -9.04 -60.80
CA ALA A 105 29.79 -10.03 -61.84
C ALA A 105 28.73 -9.48 -62.82
N THR A 106 27.72 -8.73 -62.35
CA THR A 106 26.74 -8.08 -63.25
C THR A 106 27.40 -7.07 -64.17
N ARG A 107 28.29 -6.22 -63.67
CA ARG A 107 29.05 -5.22 -64.45
C ARG A 107 29.91 -5.90 -65.52
N GLN A 108 30.52 -7.07 -65.21
CA GLN A 108 31.29 -7.83 -66.18
C GLN A 108 30.38 -8.31 -67.33
N LEU A 109 29.22 -8.89 -67.02
CA LEU A 109 28.25 -9.34 -68.01
C LEU A 109 27.67 -8.17 -68.83
N GLU A 110 27.43 -7.00 -68.24
CA GLU A 110 27.05 -5.77 -68.95
C GLU A 110 28.09 -5.38 -70.01
N ALA A 111 29.34 -5.42 -69.64
CA ALA A 111 30.44 -5.11 -70.58
C ALA A 111 30.55 -6.18 -71.71
N ASP A 112 30.29 -7.47 -71.35
CA ASP A 112 30.30 -8.55 -72.34
C ASP A 112 29.15 -8.43 -73.31
N VAL A 113 27.90 -8.11 -72.82
CA VAL A 113 26.73 -7.86 -73.67
C VAL A 113 26.99 -6.68 -74.62
N ALA A 114 27.51 -5.55 -74.10
CA ALA A 114 27.84 -4.37 -74.93
C ALA A 114 28.86 -4.69 -76.00
N ARG A 115 29.89 -5.47 -75.69
CA ARG A 115 30.88 -5.92 -76.62
C ARG A 115 30.29 -6.83 -77.69
N GLN A 116 29.41 -7.76 -77.29
CA GLN A 116 28.72 -8.66 -78.18
C GLN A 116 27.76 -7.91 -79.17
N GLN A 117 27.07 -6.88 -78.69
CA GLN A 117 26.22 -6.06 -79.52
C GLN A 117 27.01 -5.31 -80.59
N THR A 118 28.21 -4.81 -80.28
CA THR A 118 29.11 -4.18 -81.22
C THR A 118 29.61 -5.16 -82.33
N LEU A 119 29.96 -6.39 -81.91
CA LEU A 119 30.35 -7.46 -82.84
C LEU A 119 29.18 -7.92 -83.75
N GLN A 120 27.98 -7.97 -83.26
CA GLN A 120 26.79 -8.27 -84.09
C GLN A 120 26.55 -7.17 -85.12
N ALA A 121 26.65 -5.90 -84.75
CA ALA A 121 26.49 -4.77 -85.65
C ALA A 121 27.50 -4.77 -86.81
N SER A 122 28.73 -5.33 -86.56
CA SER A 122 29.78 -5.52 -87.59
C SER A 122 29.63 -6.82 -88.38
N GLY A 123 28.62 -7.65 -88.12
CA GLY A 123 28.45 -8.96 -88.79
C GLY A 123 29.40 -10.07 -88.30
N ALA A 124 30.18 -9.82 -87.23
CA ALA A 124 31.23 -10.70 -86.73
C ALA A 124 30.76 -11.69 -85.62
N SER A 125 29.44 -11.72 -85.33
CA SER A 125 28.90 -12.64 -84.31
C SER A 125 27.48 -13.10 -84.63
N ASN A 126 27.07 -14.24 -83.93
CA ASN A 126 25.79 -14.87 -84.12
C ASN A 126 24.77 -14.41 -83.09
N THR A 127 23.50 -14.30 -83.44
CA THR A 127 22.35 -13.83 -82.61
C THR A 127 22.15 -14.67 -81.35
N ALA A 128 22.33 -16.00 -81.45
CA ALA A 128 22.14 -16.95 -80.31
C ALA A 128 23.14 -16.70 -79.18
N GLN A 129 24.34 -16.19 -79.43
CA GLN A 129 25.34 -15.82 -78.43
C GLN A 129 24.89 -14.55 -77.67
N GLY A 130 24.35 -13.56 -78.42
CA GLY A 130 23.81 -12.33 -77.81
C GLY A 130 22.62 -12.63 -76.88
N GLU A 131 21.68 -13.49 -77.31
CA GLU A 131 20.53 -13.91 -76.52
C GLU A 131 20.95 -14.59 -75.21
N ARG A 132 21.95 -15.50 -75.30
CA ARG A 132 22.48 -16.17 -74.08
C ARG A 132 23.11 -15.21 -73.09
N LEU A 133 23.93 -14.30 -73.57
CA LEU A 133 24.57 -13.28 -72.72
C LEU A 133 23.53 -12.33 -72.10
N SER A 134 22.50 -11.94 -72.82
CA SER A 134 21.39 -11.14 -72.34
C SER A 134 20.63 -11.85 -71.22
N ALA A 135 20.31 -13.14 -71.42
CA ALA A 135 19.64 -13.94 -70.39
C ALA A 135 20.50 -14.15 -69.11
N GLN A 136 21.85 -14.33 -69.32
CA GLN A 136 22.78 -14.39 -68.20
C GLN A 136 22.85 -13.09 -67.43
N LEU A 137 22.85 -11.93 -68.15
CA LEU A 137 22.84 -10.62 -67.52
C LEU A 137 21.56 -10.40 -66.71
N GLU A 138 20.39 -10.71 -67.26
CA GLU A 138 19.13 -10.61 -66.54
C GLU A 138 19.13 -11.46 -65.29
N ALA A 139 19.58 -12.72 -65.33
CA ALA A 139 19.69 -13.59 -64.19
C ALA A 139 20.66 -13.01 -63.10
N ALA A 140 21.81 -12.42 -63.54
CA ALA A 140 22.77 -11.78 -62.62
C ALA A 140 22.19 -10.53 -61.95
N GLN A 141 21.41 -9.72 -62.67
CA GLN A 141 20.73 -8.55 -62.15
C GLN A 141 19.70 -8.94 -61.10
N GLN A 142 18.86 -9.94 -61.38
CA GLN A 142 17.87 -10.46 -60.43
C GLN A 142 18.55 -10.98 -59.15
N ARG A 143 19.64 -11.72 -59.31
CA ARG A 143 20.43 -12.20 -58.16
C ARG A 143 21.00 -11.06 -57.33
N SER A 144 21.55 -10.03 -57.96
CA SER A 144 22.07 -8.85 -57.26
C SER A 144 20.96 -8.08 -56.53
N ALA A 145 19.79 -7.94 -57.14
CA ALA A 145 18.60 -7.33 -56.50
C ALA A 145 18.18 -8.10 -55.24
N ALA A 146 18.10 -9.43 -55.33
CA ALA A 146 17.76 -10.29 -54.19
C ALA A 146 18.75 -10.17 -53.03
N LEU A 147 20.06 -10.12 -53.33
CA LEU A 147 21.10 -9.90 -52.31
C LEU A 147 21.05 -8.53 -51.67
N ASN A 148 20.68 -7.50 -52.45
CA ASN A 148 20.47 -6.16 -51.90
C ASN A 148 19.27 -6.12 -50.92
N GLU A 149 18.14 -6.78 -51.28
CA GLU A 149 17.00 -6.88 -50.39
C GLU A 149 17.36 -7.65 -49.11
N ARG A 150 18.21 -8.68 -49.17
CA ARG A 150 18.72 -9.34 -47.97
C ARG A 150 19.53 -8.40 -47.08
N VAL A 151 20.40 -7.54 -47.66
CA VAL A 151 21.13 -6.51 -46.87
C VAL A 151 20.18 -5.53 -46.25
N ARG A 152 19.13 -5.09 -46.97
CA ARG A 152 18.10 -4.16 -46.44
C ARG A 152 17.34 -4.80 -45.28
N ALA A 153 16.90 -6.07 -45.42
CA ALA A 153 16.18 -6.80 -44.41
C ALA A 153 16.99 -6.93 -43.10
N LEU A 154 18.32 -7.29 -43.24
CA LEU A 154 19.21 -7.37 -42.06
C LEU A 154 19.39 -5.99 -41.37
N ARG A 155 19.41 -4.90 -42.14
CA ARG A 155 19.54 -3.54 -41.58
C ARG A 155 18.27 -2.99 -40.96
N SER A 156 17.11 -3.37 -41.46
CA SER A 156 15.84 -2.93 -40.88
C SER A 156 15.58 -3.54 -39.52
N GLY A 157 16.26 -4.68 -39.21
CA GLY A 157 16.10 -5.34 -37.93
C GLY A 157 14.74 -6.00 -37.75
N ALA A 158 14.30 -6.15 -36.51
CA ALA A 158 12.99 -6.68 -36.14
C ALA A 158 11.86 -5.71 -36.57
N ARG A 159 10.71 -6.25 -36.85
CA ARG A 159 9.53 -5.43 -37.17
C ARG A 159 9.07 -4.67 -35.95
N PRO A 160 8.54 -3.42 -36.11
CA PRO A 160 8.03 -2.63 -34.98
C PRO A 160 7.03 -3.41 -34.10
N GLN A 161 6.17 -4.23 -34.72
CA GLN A 161 5.20 -5.06 -34.00
C GLN A 161 5.84 -6.17 -33.17
N GLU A 162 7.00 -6.70 -33.59
CA GLU A 162 7.75 -7.69 -32.82
C GLU A 162 8.40 -7.08 -31.59
N ILE A 163 8.91 -5.85 -31.73
CA ILE A 163 9.47 -5.07 -30.62
C ILE A 163 8.36 -4.72 -29.65
N GLU A 164 7.25 -4.19 -30.12
CA GLU A 164 6.07 -3.81 -29.31
C GLU A 164 5.53 -5.02 -28.51
N ALA A 165 5.46 -6.20 -29.16
CA ALA A 165 5.06 -7.44 -28.49
C ALA A 165 6.04 -7.85 -27.39
N ALA A 166 7.36 -7.72 -27.63
CA ALA A 166 8.38 -8.02 -26.64
C ALA A 166 8.35 -7.02 -25.46
N GLU A 167 8.16 -5.74 -25.73
CA GLU A 167 7.96 -4.70 -24.70
C GLU A 167 6.71 -4.97 -23.86
N ALA A 168 5.60 -5.38 -24.51
CA ALA A 168 4.40 -5.78 -23.78
C ALA A 168 4.65 -6.99 -22.87
N GLY A 169 5.46 -7.94 -23.32
CA GLY A 169 5.94 -9.05 -22.51
C GLY A 169 6.78 -8.61 -21.32
N THR A 170 7.66 -7.63 -21.51
CA THR A 170 8.47 -7.04 -20.43
C THR A 170 7.58 -6.34 -19.41
N ARG A 171 6.62 -5.53 -19.84
CA ARG A 171 5.63 -4.90 -18.93
C ARG A 171 4.82 -5.93 -18.14
N ALA A 172 4.39 -7.02 -18.78
CA ALA A 172 3.67 -8.09 -18.09
C ALA A 172 4.55 -8.76 -17.00
N ALA A 173 5.82 -9.03 -17.29
CA ALA A 173 6.77 -9.58 -16.31
C ALA A 173 7.04 -8.60 -15.14
N GLU A 174 7.11 -7.30 -15.40
CA GLU A 174 7.23 -6.26 -14.36
C GLU A 174 6.03 -6.28 -13.40
N GLN A 175 4.82 -6.38 -13.94
CA GLN A 175 3.61 -6.49 -13.10
C GLN A 175 3.60 -7.80 -12.31
N GLY A 176 4.06 -8.90 -12.90
CA GLY A 176 4.23 -10.18 -12.20
C GLY A 176 5.19 -10.09 -11.02
N LEU A 177 6.32 -9.41 -11.21
CA LEU A 177 7.29 -9.17 -10.14
C LEU A 177 6.72 -8.25 -9.04
N ALA A 178 6.02 -7.19 -9.42
CA ALA A 178 5.38 -6.29 -8.46
C ALA A 178 4.34 -7.02 -7.59
N ALA A 179 3.53 -7.89 -8.19
CA ALA A 179 2.58 -8.72 -7.46
C ALA A 179 3.26 -9.69 -6.47
N ALA A 180 4.36 -10.34 -6.90
CA ALA A 180 5.11 -11.24 -6.02
C ALA A 180 5.77 -10.48 -4.85
N ARG A 181 6.29 -9.29 -5.08
CA ARG A 181 6.84 -8.42 -4.02
C ARG A 181 5.76 -8.00 -3.02
N ARG A 182 4.58 -7.61 -3.51
CA ARG A 182 3.45 -7.28 -2.62
C ARG A 182 3.04 -8.49 -1.78
N GLN A 183 3.01 -9.68 -2.39
CA GLN A 183 2.71 -10.91 -1.64
C GLN A 183 3.76 -11.18 -0.55
N LEU A 184 5.04 -10.91 -0.79
CA LEU A 184 6.10 -11.02 0.20
C LEU A 184 5.94 -9.99 1.33
N GLU A 185 5.57 -8.75 1.02
CA GLU A 185 5.29 -7.71 2.03
C GLU A 185 4.18 -8.13 3.00
N LEU A 186 3.14 -8.83 2.52
CA LEU A 186 2.04 -9.32 3.36
C LEU A 186 2.48 -10.36 4.42
N HIS A 187 3.70 -10.89 4.33
CA HIS A 187 4.28 -11.75 5.37
C HIS A 187 4.87 -10.96 6.54
N ARG A 188 4.84 -9.63 6.49
CA ARG A 188 5.27 -8.75 7.57
C ARG A 188 4.09 -8.03 8.17
N LEU A 189 4.04 -7.99 9.48
CA LEU A 189 3.06 -7.22 10.24
C LEU A 189 3.77 -5.98 10.78
N GLU A 190 3.29 -4.82 10.37
CA GLU A 190 3.88 -3.53 10.77
C GLU A 190 2.86 -2.72 11.56
N ALA A 191 3.36 -1.86 12.45
CA ALA A 191 2.53 -0.96 13.25
C ALA A 191 1.88 0.12 12.35
N PRO A 192 0.54 0.22 12.27
CA PRO A 192 -0.13 1.22 11.44
C PRO A 192 -0.07 2.64 12.03
N LEU A 193 0.28 2.76 13.31
CA LEU A 193 0.43 4.01 14.04
C LEU A 193 1.45 3.82 15.18
N SER A 194 1.89 4.92 15.79
CA SER A 194 2.69 4.87 17.01
C SER A 194 1.80 4.60 18.22
N GLY A 195 2.26 3.74 19.14
CA GLY A 195 1.49 3.34 20.30
C GLY A 195 2.22 2.27 21.11
N THR A 196 1.52 1.69 22.10
CA THR A 196 2.06 0.64 22.96
C THR A 196 1.38 -0.69 22.67
N ILE A 197 2.15 -1.77 22.73
CA ILE A 197 1.64 -3.14 22.59
C ILE A 197 0.91 -3.52 23.88
N LEU A 198 -0.37 -3.87 23.77
CA LEU A 198 -1.18 -4.31 24.90
C LEU A 198 -1.08 -5.82 25.11
N ASP A 199 -1.28 -6.58 24.02
CA ASP A 199 -1.30 -8.03 24.07
C ASP A 199 -0.56 -8.63 22.87
N VAL A 200 0.10 -9.75 23.09
CA VAL A 200 0.68 -10.62 22.07
C VAL A 200 -0.08 -11.95 22.12
N ASN A 201 -0.90 -12.23 21.09
CA ASN A 201 -1.88 -13.32 21.10
C ASN A 201 -1.41 -14.59 20.40
N ALA A 202 -0.18 -14.63 19.87
CA ALA A 202 0.37 -15.81 19.20
C ALA A 202 1.88 -15.90 19.39
N ASP A 203 2.38 -17.12 19.49
CA ASP A 203 3.79 -17.42 19.69
C ASP A 203 4.52 -17.81 18.39
N PRO A 204 5.84 -17.55 18.28
CA PRO A 204 6.64 -18.05 17.17
C PRO A 204 6.51 -19.56 16.99
N GLY A 205 6.31 -20.01 15.76
CA GLY A 205 6.06 -21.40 15.40
C GLY A 205 4.59 -21.79 15.23
N GLU A 206 3.66 -20.99 15.73
CA GLU A 206 2.22 -21.22 15.54
C GLU A 206 1.79 -20.96 14.09
N VAL A 207 0.68 -21.57 13.70
CA VAL A 207 0.04 -21.33 12.41
C VAL A 207 -1.16 -20.42 12.61
N VAL A 208 -1.11 -19.23 12.02
CA VAL A 208 -2.18 -18.24 12.12
C VAL A 208 -2.96 -18.13 10.81
N GLY A 209 -4.28 -17.93 10.94
CA GLY A 209 -5.16 -17.71 9.78
C GLY A 209 -5.24 -16.23 9.38
N PRO A 210 -5.76 -15.93 8.16
CA PRO A 210 -6.00 -14.57 7.73
C PRO A 210 -6.96 -13.83 8.67
N GLY A 211 -6.61 -12.61 9.07
CA GLY A 211 -7.43 -11.77 9.94
C GLY A 211 -7.50 -12.19 11.41
N VAL A 212 -6.79 -13.24 11.81
CA VAL A 212 -6.69 -13.61 13.24
C VAL A 212 -5.82 -12.59 13.95
N PRO A 213 -6.27 -11.99 15.06
CA PRO A 213 -5.48 -11.07 15.84
C PRO A 213 -4.20 -11.73 16.39
N VAL A 214 -3.05 -11.20 16.03
CA VAL A 214 -1.74 -11.63 16.54
C VAL A 214 -1.23 -10.65 17.60
N ILE A 215 -1.44 -9.36 17.39
CA ILE A 215 -0.99 -8.31 18.29
C ILE A 215 -2.12 -7.32 18.50
N THR A 216 -2.31 -6.87 19.74
CA THR A 216 -3.21 -5.76 20.07
C THR A 216 -2.35 -4.58 20.52
N MET A 217 -2.52 -3.44 19.87
CA MET A 217 -1.84 -2.21 20.24
C MET A 217 -2.83 -1.10 20.58
N ALA A 218 -2.41 -0.14 21.42
CA ALA A 218 -3.18 1.04 21.78
C ALA A 218 -2.49 2.34 21.36
N ASP A 219 -3.30 3.31 20.99
CA ASP A 219 -2.89 4.70 20.82
C ASP A 219 -2.99 5.41 22.17
N LEU A 220 -1.85 5.64 22.81
CA LEU A 220 -1.77 6.33 24.09
C LEU A 220 -2.00 7.85 23.96
N SER A 221 -1.92 8.40 22.74
CA SER A 221 -2.08 9.84 22.53
C SER A 221 -3.50 10.36 22.70
N ARG A 222 -4.48 9.44 22.71
CA ARG A 222 -5.91 9.78 22.75
C ARG A 222 -6.70 8.91 23.73
N PRO A 223 -6.36 8.94 25.02
CA PRO A 223 -7.14 8.26 26.03
C PRO A 223 -8.51 8.93 26.15
N TYR A 224 -9.50 8.13 26.50
CA TYR A 224 -10.84 8.63 26.79
C TYR A 224 -11.44 7.91 27.99
N VAL A 225 -12.40 8.55 28.63
CA VAL A 225 -13.20 7.91 29.68
C VAL A 225 -14.60 7.70 29.15
N GLU A 226 -15.08 6.47 29.27
CA GLU A 226 -16.50 6.17 29.07
C GLU A 226 -17.24 6.30 30.38
N VAL A 227 -18.06 7.34 30.48
CA VAL A 227 -18.91 7.58 31.65
C VAL A 227 -20.36 7.25 31.34
N PHE A 228 -21.07 6.84 32.37
CA PHE A 228 -22.46 6.42 32.28
C PHE A 228 -23.38 7.45 32.94
N VAL A 229 -24.03 8.28 32.12
CA VAL A 229 -24.89 9.39 32.61
C VAL A 229 -26.34 8.93 32.63
N PRO A 230 -27.06 9.05 33.80
CA PRO A 230 -28.47 8.72 33.91
C PRO A 230 -29.32 9.54 32.94
N GLN A 231 -30.37 8.93 32.35
CA GLN A 231 -31.24 9.58 31.38
C GLN A 231 -31.80 10.93 31.88
N ALA A 232 -32.15 11.03 33.14
CA ALA A 232 -32.70 12.25 33.74
C ALA A 232 -31.71 13.45 33.74
N ARG A 233 -30.41 13.20 33.50
CA ARG A 233 -29.34 14.21 33.54
C ARG A 233 -28.73 14.51 32.17
N LEU A 234 -29.18 13.85 31.12
CA LEU A 234 -28.64 13.99 29.76
C LEU A 234 -28.80 15.41 29.20
N THR A 235 -29.85 16.11 29.61
CA THR A 235 -30.09 17.51 29.17
C THR A 235 -28.96 18.47 29.58
N ASN A 236 -28.16 18.10 30.58
CA ASN A 236 -27.04 18.88 31.07
C ASN A 236 -25.72 18.58 30.39
N VAL A 237 -25.67 17.55 29.51
CA VAL A 237 -24.47 17.11 28.79
C VAL A 237 -24.50 17.69 27.39
N GLN A 238 -23.48 18.47 27.06
CA GLN A 238 -23.33 19.05 25.72
C GLN A 238 -22.01 18.56 25.08
N LEU A 239 -22.05 18.36 23.79
CA LEU A 239 -20.84 18.04 23.02
C LEU A 239 -19.82 19.18 23.15
N GLY A 240 -18.55 18.87 23.38
CA GLY A 240 -17.50 19.87 23.60
C GLY A 240 -17.46 20.47 25.01
N ALA A 241 -18.37 20.11 25.90
CA ALA A 241 -18.34 20.59 27.27
C ALA A 241 -17.07 20.13 28.01
N SER A 242 -16.50 21.05 28.81
CA SER A 242 -15.34 20.74 29.65
C SER A 242 -15.74 19.86 30.82
N VAL A 243 -14.95 18.84 31.09
CA VAL A 243 -15.17 17.83 32.13
C VAL A 243 -13.93 17.73 33.00
N SER A 244 -14.12 17.75 34.32
CA SER A 244 -13.03 17.42 35.25
C SER A 244 -13.07 15.93 35.53
N VAL A 245 -12.00 15.23 35.26
CA VAL A 245 -11.89 13.76 35.40
C VAL A 245 -10.89 13.44 36.51
N ARG A 246 -11.38 12.81 37.55
CA ARG A 246 -10.57 12.28 38.66
C ARG A 246 -10.33 10.79 38.37
N VAL A 247 -9.09 10.39 38.40
CA VAL A 247 -8.66 8.99 38.25
C VAL A 247 -7.98 8.59 39.56
N ASP A 248 -8.32 7.41 40.07
CA ASP A 248 -7.71 6.91 41.29
C ASP A 248 -6.19 6.69 41.07
N GLY A 249 -5.38 7.23 42.00
CA GLY A 249 -3.93 7.22 41.90
C GLY A 249 -3.30 8.51 41.36
N LEU A 250 -4.07 9.41 40.73
CA LEU A 250 -3.58 10.73 40.33
C LEU A 250 -3.96 11.80 41.36
N ALA A 251 -2.96 12.62 41.75
CA ALA A 251 -3.17 13.67 42.76
C ALA A 251 -4.02 14.84 42.24
N THR A 252 -3.98 15.12 40.96
CA THR A 252 -4.70 16.24 40.30
C THR A 252 -5.70 15.72 39.29
N PRO A 253 -6.94 16.25 39.26
CA PRO A 253 -7.89 15.92 38.25
C PRO A 253 -7.40 16.37 36.86
N LEU A 254 -7.66 15.52 35.86
CA LEU A 254 -7.37 15.82 34.46
C LEU A 254 -8.52 16.62 33.84
N VAL A 255 -8.22 17.40 32.83
CA VAL A 255 -9.21 18.12 32.05
C VAL A 255 -9.54 17.32 30.81
N GLY A 256 -10.82 17.12 30.56
CA GLY A 256 -11.30 16.45 29.35
C GLY A 256 -12.42 17.25 28.69
N GLN A 257 -12.82 16.78 27.52
CA GLN A 257 -13.96 17.33 26.77
C GLN A 257 -14.89 16.21 26.31
N VAL A 258 -16.19 16.46 26.35
CA VAL A 258 -17.20 15.55 25.82
C VAL A 258 -17.02 15.43 24.30
N GLU A 259 -16.54 14.27 23.86
CA GLU A 259 -16.30 13.99 22.44
C GLU A 259 -17.51 13.34 21.77
N HIS A 260 -18.20 12.47 22.50
CA HIS A 260 -19.33 11.74 21.95
C HIS A 260 -20.40 11.46 23.02
N ILE A 261 -21.66 11.60 22.61
CA ILE A 261 -22.81 11.22 23.42
C ILE A 261 -23.54 10.10 22.69
N GLY A 262 -23.64 8.93 23.31
CA GLY A 262 -24.33 7.77 22.77
C GLY A 262 -25.77 8.10 22.38
N ARG A 263 -26.33 7.34 21.45
CA ARG A 263 -27.74 7.51 21.01
C ARG A 263 -28.64 6.37 21.47
N ARG A 264 -28.10 5.42 22.24
CA ARG A 264 -28.86 4.30 22.80
C ARG A 264 -28.76 4.34 24.30
N LEU A 265 -29.87 4.10 24.95
CA LEU A 265 -29.92 3.89 26.39
C LEU A 265 -29.48 2.45 26.67
N GLU A 266 -28.66 2.28 27.68
CA GLU A 266 -28.15 0.99 28.14
C GLU A 266 -28.52 0.82 29.60
N PHE A 267 -28.62 -0.43 30.05
CA PHE A 267 -28.71 -0.68 31.48
C PHE A 267 -27.34 -0.45 32.10
N THR A 268 -27.33 0.10 33.31
CA THR A 268 -26.10 0.36 34.05
C THR A 268 -25.22 -0.89 34.12
N PRO A 269 -23.96 -0.87 33.65
CA PRO A 269 -23.05 -2.01 33.69
C PRO A 269 -22.83 -2.52 35.13
N ARG A 270 -22.70 -3.83 35.31
CA ARG A 270 -22.56 -4.47 36.62
C ARG A 270 -21.27 -4.12 37.37
N PHE A 271 -20.28 -3.59 36.71
CA PHE A 271 -19.01 -3.18 37.28
C PHE A 271 -19.03 -1.77 37.93
N LEU A 272 -20.14 -1.04 37.82
CA LEU A 272 -20.29 0.22 38.56
C LEU A 272 -20.49 -0.08 40.05
N PHE A 273 -19.64 0.50 40.88
CA PHE A 273 -19.54 0.19 42.30
C PHE A 273 -20.62 0.83 43.17
N SER A 274 -21.39 1.79 42.65
CA SER A 274 -22.45 2.47 43.38
C SER A 274 -23.80 1.73 43.26
N GLU A 275 -24.38 1.32 44.40
CA GLU A 275 -25.70 0.70 44.45
C GLU A 275 -26.85 1.63 44.02
N ARG A 276 -26.66 2.93 44.12
CA ARG A 276 -27.69 3.95 43.75
C ARG A 276 -27.85 4.10 42.24
N GLU A 277 -26.87 3.73 41.46
CA GLU A 277 -26.86 3.97 40.00
C GLU A 277 -27.28 2.76 39.20
N ARG A 278 -27.20 1.54 39.76
CA ARG A 278 -27.48 0.26 39.11
C ARG A 278 -28.86 0.09 38.47
N PRO A 279 -29.99 0.65 38.99
CA PRO A 279 -31.32 0.39 38.42
C PRO A 279 -31.70 1.33 37.26
N ASN A 280 -30.87 2.31 36.89
CA ASN A 280 -31.24 3.35 35.96
C ASN A 280 -30.81 3.06 34.54
N LEU A 281 -31.62 3.53 33.57
CA LEU A 281 -31.17 3.62 32.17
C LEU A 281 -30.15 4.76 32.08
N VAL A 282 -28.99 4.40 31.53
CA VAL A 282 -27.86 5.32 31.36
C VAL A 282 -27.52 5.49 29.89
N MET A 283 -26.89 6.57 29.58
CA MET A 283 -26.32 6.83 28.29
C MET A 283 -24.80 6.90 28.41
N ARG A 284 -24.13 6.25 27.48
CA ARG A 284 -22.67 6.26 27.38
C ARG A 284 -22.21 7.61 26.82
N VAL A 285 -21.33 8.27 27.53
CA VAL A 285 -20.72 9.52 27.14
C VAL A 285 -19.21 9.32 27.11
N ARG A 286 -18.58 9.61 25.99
CA ARG A 286 -17.14 9.56 25.84
C ARG A 286 -16.56 10.94 26.11
N VAL A 287 -15.61 10.98 27.02
CA VAL A 287 -14.85 12.17 27.39
C VAL A 287 -13.41 11.96 26.97
N ARG A 288 -12.94 12.70 25.99
CA ARG A 288 -11.52 12.71 25.60
C ARG A 288 -10.73 13.39 26.70
N ILE A 289 -9.58 12.82 27.05
CA ILE A 289 -8.70 13.35 28.08
C ILE A 289 -7.39 13.75 27.41
N ASP A 290 -6.84 14.88 27.81
CA ASP A 290 -5.51 15.30 27.43
C ASP A 290 -4.53 14.76 28.48
N ASP A 291 -3.85 13.65 28.13
CA ASP A 291 -2.85 12.97 28.98
C ASP A 291 -1.46 13.05 28.33
N GLU A 292 -0.82 14.20 28.44
CA GLU A 292 0.51 14.43 27.85
C GLU A 292 1.61 13.53 28.45
N GLN A 293 1.38 13.00 29.66
CA GLN A 293 2.38 12.20 30.39
C GLN A 293 2.14 10.69 30.24
N HIS A 294 1.13 10.25 29.51
CA HIS A 294 0.75 8.85 29.30
C HIS A 294 0.61 8.05 30.62
N LEU A 295 0.00 8.68 31.64
CA LEU A 295 -0.24 8.09 32.95
C LEU A 295 -1.47 7.20 33.01
N LEU A 296 -2.35 7.29 32.05
CA LEU A 296 -3.61 6.59 32.03
C LEU A 296 -3.46 5.17 31.47
N HIS A 297 -3.98 4.21 32.20
CA HIS A 297 -4.08 2.82 31.78
C HIS A 297 -5.51 2.42 31.50
N ALA A 298 -5.74 1.60 30.47
CA ALA A 298 -7.07 1.06 30.20
C ALA A 298 -7.60 0.24 31.39
N GLY A 299 -8.92 0.32 31.62
CA GLY A 299 -9.57 -0.40 32.71
C GLY A 299 -9.56 0.31 34.06
N VAL A 300 -8.83 1.40 34.22
CA VAL A 300 -8.78 2.14 35.49
C VAL A 300 -10.08 2.89 35.73
N PRO A 301 -10.71 2.79 36.93
CA PRO A 301 -11.90 3.55 37.26
C PRO A 301 -11.64 5.06 37.25
N ALA A 302 -12.57 5.82 36.67
CA ALA A 302 -12.50 7.25 36.59
C ALA A 302 -13.85 7.89 36.97
N PHE A 303 -13.80 9.10 37.50
CA PHE A 303 -14.94 9.84 37.94
C PHE A 303 -14.97 11.20 37.23
N ALA A 304 -15.99 11.42 36.42
CA ALA A 304 -16.12 12.64 35.62
C ALA A 304 -17.15 13.59 36.27
N THR A 305 -16.73 14.80 36.51
CA THR A 305 -17.63 15.91 36.96
C THR A 305 -17.91 16.78 35.78
N LEU A 306 -19.16 16.76 35.31
CA LEU A 306 -19.64 17.65 34.26
C LEU A 306 -19.90 19.04 34.85
N SER A 307 -19.18 20.03 34.37
CA SER A 307 -19.50 21.44 34.74
C SER A 307 -20.82 21.83 34.05
N PRO A 308 -21.80 22.36 34.80
CA PRO A 308 -22.98 22.90 34.15
C PRO A 308 -22.54 23.98 33.17
N SER A 309 -22.94 23.85 31.92
CA SER A 309 -22.67 24.85 30.87
C SER A 309 -23.12 26.21 31.40
N ALA A 310 -22.21 27.19 31.41
CA ALA A 310 -22.59 28.59 31.62
C ALA A 310 -23.56 28.93 30.50
N THR A 311 -24.83 29.13 30.86
CA THR A 311 -25.88 29.63 29.97
C THR A 311 -25.30 30.89 29.30
N PRO A 312 -25.27 31.01 27.97
CA PRO A 312 -24.88 32.28 27.36
C PRO A 312 -25.87 33.34 27.87
N SER A 313 -25.33 34.36 28.56
CA SER A 313 -26.11 35.51 29.02
C SER A 313 -26.84 36.08 27.82
N PRO A 314 -28.17 36.30 27.87
CA PRO A 314 -28.88 36.94 26.78
C PRO A 314 -28.22 38.30 26.53
N ALA A 315 -27.82 38.52 25.28
CA ALA A 315 -27.31 39.81 24.84
C ALA A 315 -28.33 40.90 25.27
N SER A 316 -27.88 41.84 26.11
CA SER A 316 -28.67 43.00 26.47
C SER A 316 -28.96 43.80 25.20
N GLU A 317 -30.19 43.67 24.69
CA GLU A 317 -30.76 44.67 23.83
C GLU A 317 -30.81 45.97 24.65
N GLN A 318 -30.02 46.95 24.28
CA GLN A 318 -30.20 48.33 24.67
C GLN A 318 -31.02 49.06 23.61
N PRO A 319 -31.91 49.98 24.04
CA PRO A 319 -32.87 50.64 23.18
C PRO A 319 -32.27 51.66 22.19
#